data_924ffa233c43a4a2609487735c281fec
#
_entry.id   924ffa233c43a4a2609487735c281fec
#
_cell.length_a   1.000
_cell.length_b   1.000
_cell.length_c   1.000
_cell.angle_alpha   90.00
_cell.angle_beta   90.00
_cell.angle_gamma   90.00
#
_symmetry.space_group_name_H-M   'P 1'
#
loop_
_entity.id
_entity.type
_entity.pdbx_description
1 polymer ?
#
loop_
_entity_poly.entity_id
_entity_poly.type
_entity_poly.pdbx_seq_one_letter_code
_entity_poly.pdbx_strand_id
1 'polypeptide(L)'
;MKKFLTIAAVAFAAFATVSCDKENGTENGGEDNKPETKKVLLHLASELTEEAEFLYGRSFEYDENGKLSAVKEVGDWGSYNLTVTWNGNKVTFTEDNGDVAYEWTLNEKGYVVAKGDYTYEYDAEGHLTKIVEDWGEGPYVASIITWENGNMTSWSKEGEAEDGSGNARVKRQTYKTDLNKGGIFTAFTEKSSLKKWMFELGFFGVASKNLVASDKWDDRENGADFEYRTDADGYVVAEVKYWEGAIDDETYYIWK
;
A
#
# COMPACT_ATOMS: atom_id res chain seq x y z
N MET A 1 23.12 -24.79 6.46
CA MET A 1 23.25 -24.89 4.99
C MET A 1 22.03 -24.18 4.41
N LYS A 2 22.23 -22.98 3.87
CA LYS A 2 21.12 -22.18 3.27
C LYS A 2 20.84 -22.73 1.87
N LYS A 3 19.66 -23.33 1.66
CA LYS A 3 19.19 -23.74 0.35
C LYS A 3 18.53 -22.56 -0.32
N PHE A 4 19.02 -22.21 -1.50
CA PHE A 4 18.39 -21.19 -2.37
C PHE A 4 17.14 -21.78 -3.01
N LEU A 5 15.99 -21.12 -2.80
CA LEU A 5 14.74 -21.49 -3.45
C LEU A 5 14.74 -20.92 -4.87
N THR A 6 14.63 -21.80 -5.86
CA THR A 6 14.46 -21.42 -7.28
C THR A 6 12.95 -21.33 -7.54
N ILE A 7 12.43 -20.12 -7.71
CA ILE A 7 11.03 -19.88 -8.08
C ILE A 7 10.85 -20.21 -9.55
N ALA A 8 10.01 -21.18 -9.86
CA ALA A 8 9.63 -21.51 -11.22
C ALA A 8 8.69 -20.44 -11.80
N ALA A 9 9.14 -19.75 -12.84
CA ALA A 9 8.34 -18.77 -13.56
C ALA A 9 7.28 -19.48 -14.42
N VAL A 10 6.01 -19.27 -14.11
CA VAL A 10 4.90 -19.62 -15.00
C VAL A 10 4.62 -18.42 -15.91
N ALA A 11 4.89 -18.60 -17.21
CA ALA A 11 4.65 -17.58 -18.22
C ALA A 11 3.19 -17.57 -18.64
N PHE A 12 2.51 -16.44 -18.47
CA PHE A 12 1.21 -16.16 -19.10
C PHE A 12 1.34 -15.05 -20.13
N ALA A 13 0.67 -15.27 -21.27
CA ALA A 13 0.74 -14.40 -22.44
C ALA A 13 -0.05 -13.09 -22.22
N ALA A 14 0.60 -11.97 -22.50
CA ALA A 14 -0.03 -10.65 -22.51
C ALA A 14 -0.78 -10.43 -23.83
N PHE A 15 -2.04 -9.98 -23.76
CA PHE A 15 -2.74 -9.42 -24.91
C PHE A 15 -2.48 -7.90 -24.97
N ALA A 16 -1.75 -7.48 -26.00
CA ALA A 16 -1.54 -6.07 -26.32
C ALA A 16 -2.70 -5.56 -27.20
N THR A 17 -3.39 -4.52 -26.76
CA THR A 17 -4.22 -3.71 -27.65
C THR A 17 -3.38 -2.60 -28.24
N VAL A 18 -3.16 -2.67 -29.54
CA VAL A 18 -2.46 -1.69 -30.36
C VAL A 18 -3.46 -0.58 -30.68
N SER A 19 -3.14 0.68 -30.31
CA SER A 19 -3.70 1.86 -30.93
C SER A 19 -2.59 2.51 -31.76
N CYS A 20 -2.80 2.54 -33.07
CA CYS A 20 -1.94 3.25 -34.03
C CYS A 20 -2.32 4.72 -34.09
N ASP A 21 -1.33 5.62 -33.96
CA ASP A 21 -1.31 6.86 -34.74
C ASP A 21 0.14 7.18 -35.17
N LYS A 22 0.23 7.52 -36.47
CA LYS A 22 1.46 7.83 -37.22
C LYS A 22 1.82 9.30 -37.03
N GLU A 23 3.08 9.69 -36.93
CA GLU A 23 3.94 10.20 -37.99
C GLU A 23 5.25 10.84 -37.49
N ASN A 24 6.29 10.56 -38.30
CA ASN A 24 7.54 11.27 -38.54
C ASN A 24 8.67 11.31 -37.50
N GLY A 25 9.60 10.52 -37.83
CA GLY A 25 11.03 10.39 -37.90
C GLY A 25 11.98 11.45 -37.35
N THR A 26 12.90 10.95 -36.50
CA THR A 26 14.36 11.22 -36.63
C THR A 26 15.09 10.13 -35.83
N GLU A 27 16.00 9.41 -36.50
CA GLU A 27 16.87 8.40 -35.90
C GLU A 27 17.81 9.04 -34.88
N ASN A 28 17.78 8.57 -33.64
CA ASN A 28 18.94 8.58 -32.73
C ASN A 28 18.78 7.40 -31.77
N GLY A 29 19.90 6.68 -31.56
CA GLY A 29 20.02 5.42 -30.83
C GLY A 29 19.20 5.36 -29.56
N GLY A 30 18.08 4.64 -29.59
CA GLY A 30 17.18 4.47 -28.48
C GLY A 30 17.54 3.20 -27.76
N GLU A 31 17.85 3.31 -26.48
CA GLU A 31 17.62 2.25 -25.52
C GLU A 31 16.17 1.75 -25.71
N ASP A 32 16.00 0.44 -25.77
CA ASP A 32 14.70 -0.22 -25.90
C ASP A 32 13.76 0.22 -24.77
N ASN A 33 12.99 1.28 -25.00
CA ASN A 33 11.85 1.69 -24.17
C ASN A 33 10.70 0.69 -24.36
N LYS A 34 10.91 -0.56 -23.92
CA LYS A 34 9.81 -1.48 -23.70
C LYS A 34 8.95 -0.88 -22.58
N PRO A 35 7.63 -0.66 -22.77
CA PRO A 35 6.80 -0.14 -21.71
C PRO A 35 6.94 -1.05 -20.49
N GLU A 36 7.41 -0.49 -19.37
CA GLU A 36 7.60 -1.23 -18.13
C GLU A 36 6.21 -1.68 -17.67
N THR A 37 5.94 -2.99 -17.76
CA THR A 37 4.65 -3.54 -17.31
C THR A 37 4.61 -3.44 -15.79
N LYS A 38 3.75 -2.59 -15.25
CA LYS A 38 3.59 -2.44 -13.81
C LYS A 38 3.08 -3.76 -13.23
N LYS A 39 3.83 -4.33 -12.28
CA LYS A 39 3.43 -5.53 -11.56
C LYS A 39 2.26 -5.22 -10.62
N VAL A 40 1.37 -6.18 -10.40
CA VAL A 40 0.29 -6.11 -9.42
C VAL A 40 0.62 -6.97 -8.20
N LEU A 41 0.25 -6.49 -7.02
CA LEU A 41 0.47 -7.22 -5.78
C LEU A 41 -0.50 -8.39 -5.70
N LEU A 42 0.03 -9.62 -5.56
CA LEU A 42 -0.78 -10.82 -5.36
C LEU A 42 -0.91 -11.21 -3.90
N HIS A 43 0.16 -11.02 -3.12
CA HIS A 43 0.18 -11.45 -1.72
C HIS A 43 0.99 -10.48 -0.86
N LEU A 44 0.51 -10.32 0.38
CA LEU A 44 1.16 -9.61 1.46
C LEU A 44 1.16 -10.56 2.66
N ALA A 45 2.32 -11.06 3.07
CA ALA A 45 2.43 -12.06 4.12
C ALA A 45 3.40 -11.64 5.23
N SER A 46 3.13 -12.03 6.47
CA SER A 46 4.05 -11.91 7.60
C SER A 46 4.96 -13.13 7.74
N GLU A 47 4.53 -14.29 7.24
CA GLU A 47 5.31 -15.52 7.24
C GLU A 47 5.15 -16.28 5.92
N LEU A 48 6.25 -16.91 5.46
CA LEU A 48 6.27 -17.81 4.31
C LEU A 48 6.66 -19.20 4.77
N THR A 49 5.97 -20.23 4.26
CA THR A 49 6.43 -21.62 4.40
C THR A 49 7.61 -21.90 3.48
N GLU A 50 8.32 -23.04 3.70
CA GLU A 50 9.39 -23.52 2.81
C GLU A 50 8.90 -23.75 1.36
N GLU A 51 7.59 -23.96 1.16
CA GLU A 51 6.94 -24.20 -0.12
C GLU A 51 6.37 -22.92 -0.74
N ALA A 52 6.68 -21.74 -0.17
CA ALA A 52 6.10 -20.45 -0.51
C ALA A 52 4.56 -20.38 -0.34
N GLU A 53 4.00 -21.27 0.46
CA GLU A 53 2.62 -21.17 0.91
C GLU A 53 2.56 -20.26 2.15
N PHE A 54 1.48 -19.47 2.25
CA PHE A 54 1.32 -18.54 3.36
C PHE A 54 0.79 -19.24 4.59
N LEU A 55 1.45 -19.06 5.73
CA LEU A 55 0.85 -19.35 7.02
C LEU A 55 -0.04 -18.19 7.47
N TYR A 56 0.44 -16.96 7.26
CA TYR A 56 -0.27 -15.74 7.66
C TYR A 56 -0.13 -14.69 6.58
N GLY A 57 -1.25 -14.10 6.16
CA GLY A 57 -1.20 -13.03 5.18
C GLY A 57 -2.49 -12.85 4.39
N ARG A 58 -2.39 -12.03 3.36
CA ARG A 58 -3.50 -11.73 2.43
C ARG A 58 -3.12 -12.04 1.01
N SER A 59 -4.05 -12.62 0.28
CA SER A 59 -3.98 -12.78 -1.17
C SER A 59 -5.04 -11.93 -1.86
N PHE A 60 -4.70 -11.44 -3.04
CA PHE A 60 -5.51 -10.55 -3.84
C PHE A 60 -5.79 -11.19 -5.19
N GLU A 61 -7.08 -11.29 -5.54
CA GLU A 61 -7.52 -11.78 -6.83
C GLU A 61 -8.05 -10.62 -7.67
N TYR A 62 -7.82 -10.68 -8.98
CA TYR A 62 -8.22 -9.65 -9.91
C TYR A 62 -9.08 -10.26 -11.02
N ASP A 63 -10.08 -9.53 -11.50
CA ASP A 63 -10.89 -9.90 -12.64
C ASP A 63 -10.10 -9.78 -13.96
N GLU A 64 -10.74 -10.11 -15.07
CA GLU A 64 -10.15 -10.05 -16.42
C GLU A 64 -9.78 -8.61 -16.85
N ASN A 65 -10.34 -7.59 -16.21
CA ASN A 65 -10.05 -6.17 -16.45
C ASN A 65 -8.98 -5.63 -15.49
N GLY A 66 -8.39 -6.50 -14.63
CA GLY A 66 -7.39 -6.12 -13.65
C GLY A 66 -7.95 -5.41 -12.42
N LYS A 67 -9.28 -5.44 -12.18
CA LYS A 67 -9.88 -4.91 -10.97
C LYS A 67 -9.86 -5.95 -9.87
N LEU A 68 -9.60 -5.52 -8.64
CA LEU A 68 -9.68 -6.38 -7.46
C LEU A 68 -11.07 -7.04 -7.38
N SER A 69 -11.11 -8.36 -7.27
CA SER A 69 -12.34 -9.17 -7.20
C SER A 69 -12.49 -9.93 -5.89
N ALA A 70 -11.38 -10.25 -5.23
CA ALA A 70 -11.42 -10.86 -3.91
C ALA A 70 -10.17 -10.52 -3.07
N VAL A 71 -10.36 -10.53 -1.75
CA VAL A 71 -9.28 -10.49 -0.75
C VAL A 71 -9.47 -11.70 0.16
N LYS A 72 -8.44 -12.53 0.30
CA LYS A 72 -8.43 -13.65 1.24
C LYS A 72 -7.38 -13.40 2.30
N GLU A 73 -7.76 -13.53 3.55
CA GLU A 73 -6.87 -13.43 4.70
C GLU A 73 -6.77 -14.79 5.39
N VAL A 74 -5.55 -15.20 5.73
CA VAL A 74 -5.27 -16.36 6.55
C VAL A 74 -4.47 -15.90 7.76
N GLY A 75 -4.94 -16.24 8.94
CA GLY A 75 -4.31 -15.89 10.21
C GLY A 75 -4.56 -16.94 11.29
N ASP A 76 -4.05 -16.71 12.51
CA ASP A 76 -4.20 -17.61 13.68
C ASP A 76 -5.67 -17.96 14.00
N TRP A 77 -6.58 -17.06 13.68
CA TRP A 77 -8.03 -17.17 13.96
C TRP A 77 -8.82 -17.83 12.83
N GLY A 78 -8.14 -18.33 11.79
CA GLY A 78 -8.76 -18.96 10.63
C GLY A 78 -8.64 -18.14 9.36
N SER A 79 -9.42 -18.51 8.34
CA SER A 79 -9.47 -17.81 7.06
C SER A 79 -10.69 -16.87 7.00
N TYR A 80 -10.49 -15.73 6.34
CA TYR A 80 -11.48 -14.70 6.14
C TYR A 80 -11.45 -14.26 4.67
N ASN A 81 -12.59 -14.31 4.00
CA ASN A 81 -12.69 -13.97 2.59
C ASN A 81 -13.61 -12.77 2.39
N LEU A 82 -13.21 -11.89 1.48
CA LEU A 82 -14.00 -10.76 1.03
C LEU A 82 -14.20 -10.86 -0.48
N THR A 83 -15.43 -10.92 -0.92
CA THR A 83 -15.80 -10.69 -2.32
C THR A 83 -15.87 -9.18 -2.56
N VAL A 84 -15.27 -8.72 -3.67
CA VAL A 84 -15.23 -7.29 -4.02
C VAL A 84 -16.14 -7.02 -5.20
N THR A 85 -17.10 -6.13 -5.04
CA THR A 85 -18.01 -5.70 -6.10
C THR A 85 -17.86 -4.21 -6.39
N TRP A 86 -17.97 -3.86 -7.69
CA TRP A 86 -17.81 -2.50 -8.19
C TRP A 86 -19.13 -2.01 -8.80
N ASN A 87 -19.61 -0.86 -8.34
CA ASN A 87 -20.81 -0.20 -8.85
C ASN A 87 -20.53 1.29 -9.06
N GLY A 88 -20.17 1.65 -10.30
CA GLY A 88 -19.72 3.02 -10.61
C GLY A 88 -18.47 3.39 -9.80
N ASN A 89 -18.58 4.40 -8.97
CA ASN A 89 -17.54 4.86 -8.07
C ASN A 89 -17.60 4.24 -6.65
N LYS A 90 -18.46 3.25 -6.44
CA LYS A 90 -18.54 2.51 -5.17
C LYS A 90 -17.88 1.15 -5.27
N VAL A 91 -17.18 0.78 -4.20
CA VAL A 91 -16.57 -0.54 -4.02
C VAL A 91 -17.09 -1.11 -2.71
N THR A 92 -17.64 -2.32 -2.78
CA THR A 92 -18.19 -3.03 -1.61
C THR A 92 -17.42 -4.32 -1.39
N PHE A 93 -17.03 -4.55 -0.15
CA PHE A 93 -16.37 -5.77 0.31
C PHE A 93 -17.36 -6.56 1.17
N THR A 94 -17.69 -7.75 0.74
CA THR A 94 -18.71 -8.61 1.36
C THR A 94 -18.08 -9.88 1.88
N GLU A 95 -18.34 -10.23 3.12
CA GLU A 95 -17.91 -11.47 3.76
C GLU A 95 -18.67 -12.69 3.22
N ASP A 96 -18.15 -13.90 3.48
CA ASP A 96 -18.78 -15.16 3.07
C ASP A 96 -20.20 -15.35 3.65
N ASN A 97 -20.52 -14.75 4.79
CA ASN A 97 -21.84 -14.76 5.41
C ASN A 97 -22.84 -13.78 4.77
N GLY A 98 -22.37 -12.95 3.82
CA GLY A 98 -23.15 -11.92 3.14
C GLY A 98 -23.13 -10.55 3.80
N ASP A 99 -22.46 -10.37 4.93
CA ASP A 99 -22.35 -9.08 5.59
C ASP A 99 -21.39 -8.15 4.85
N VAL A 100 -21.70 -6.86 4.79
CA VAL A 100 -20.83 -5.84 4.21
C VAL A 100 -19.76 -5.44 5.22
N ALA A 101 -18.51 -5.84 4.95
CA ALA A 101 -17.36 -5.47 5.78
C ALA A 101 -16.91 -4.03 5.53
N TYR A 102 -16.87 -3.61 4.25
CA TYR A 102 -16.46 -2.25 3.85
C TYR A 102 -17.30 -1.77 2.65
N GLU A 103 -17.67 -0.50 2.67
CA GLU A 103 -18.17 0.23 1.50
C GLU A 103 -17.33 1.51 1.34
N TRP A 104 -16.77 1.70 0.15
CA TRP A 104 -15.94 2.85 -0.18
C TRP A 104 -16.53 3.63 -1.35
N THR A 105 -16.40 4.95 -1.28
CA THR A 105 -16.66 5.83 -2.42
C THR A 105 -15.32 6.32 -2.96
N LEU A 106 -15.14 6.21 -4.28
CA LEU A 106 -13.90 6.59 -4.96
C LEU A 106 -14.08 7.90 -5.74
N ASN A 107 -12.98 8.63 -5.92
CA ASN A 107 -12.90 9.73 -6.89
C ASN A 107 -12.59 9.19 -8.31
N GLU A 108 -12.48 10.09 -9.28
CA GLU A 108 -12.19 9.77 -10.68
C GLU A 108 -10.81 9.12 -10.89
N LYS A 109 -9.85 9.33 -9.97
CA LYS A 109 -8.53 8.69 -9.97
C LYS A 109 -8.53 7.29 -9.33
N GLY A 110 -9.68 6.84 -8.78
CA GLY A 110 -9.80 5.56 -8.09
C GLY A 110 -9.40 5.58 -6.63
N TYR A 111 -9.18 6.75 -6.01
CA TYR A 111 -8.83 6.86 -4.60
C TYR A 111 -10.09 7.00 -3.73
N VAL A 112 -10.07 6.37 -2.56
CA VAL A 112 -11.15 6.42 -1.59
C VAL A 112 -11.33 7.84 -1.06
N VAL A 113 -12.51 8.44 -1.23
CA VAL A 113 -12.85 9.75 -0.67
C VAL A 113 -13.79 9.64 0.52
N ALA A 114 -14.48 8.51 0.68
CA ALA A 114 -15.32 8.25 1.85
C ALA A 114 -15.35 6.75 2.19
N LYS A 115 -15.34 6.43 3.48
CA LYS A 115 -15.42 5.09 4.07
C LYS A 115 -15.99 5.17 5.48
N GLY A 116 -17.26 4.76 5.65
CA GLY A 116 -17.98 4.97 6.94
C GLY A 116 -17.98 6.44 7.31
N ASP A 117 -17.58 6.74 8.54
CA ASP A 117 -17.54 8.09 9.10
C ASP A 117 -16.28 8.89 8.72
N TYR A 118 -15.46 8.35 7.79
CA TYR A 118 -14.21 8.96 7.36
C TYR A 118 -14.31 9.54 5.96
N THR A 119 -13.70 10.73 5.77
CA THR A 119 -13.43 11.30 4.45
C THR A 119 -11.94 11.58 4.28
N TYR A 120 -11.47 11.55 3.02
CA TYR A 120 -10.07 11.60 2.64
C TYR A 120 -9.84 12.66 1.59
N GLU A 121 -8.83 13.51 1.80
CA GLU A 121 -8.45 14.58 0.87
C GLU A 121 -7.07 14.28 0.26
N TYR A 122 -6.89 14.65 -1.00
CA TYR A 122 -5.67 14.39 -1.77
C TYR A 122 -5.18 15.67 -2.45
N ASP A 123 -3.87 15.76 -2.64
CA ASP A 123 -3.29 16.80 -3.49
C ASP A 123 -3.47 16.50 -5.00
N ALA A 124 -2.93 17.37 -5.85
CA ALA A 124 -3.04 17.24 -7.31
C ALA A 124 -2.28 16.02 -7.84
N GLU A 125 -1.20 15.62 -7.18
CA GLU A 125 -0.36 14.46 -7.49
C GLU A 125 -1.03 13.15 -7.06
N GLY A 126 -2.00 13.20 -6.15
CA GLY A 126 -2.74 12.05 -5.64
C GLY A 126 -2.23 11.52 -4.31
N HIS A 127 -1.41 12.27 -3.61
CA HIS A 127 -0.99 11.92 -2.26
C HIS A 127 -2.11 12.24 -1.26
N LEU A 128 -2.35 11.34 -0.30
CA LEU A 128 -3.28 11.56 0.79
C LEU A 128 -2.73 12.67 1.71
N THR A 129 -3.50 13.75 1.89
CA THR A 129 -3.08 14.92 2.68
C THR A 129 -3.83 15.08 3.98
N LYS A 130 -5.06 14.53 4.06
CA LYS A 130 -5.89 14.73 5.24
C LYS A 130 -6.91 13.62 5.42
N ILE A 131 -7.16 13.27 6.67
CA ILE A 131 -8.22 12.36 7.09
C ILE A 131 -9.14 13.13 8.04
N VAL A 132 -10.44 13.13 7.73
CA VAL A 132 -11.47 13.75 8.55
C VAL A 132 -12.42 12.65 9.02
N GLU A 133 -12.83 12.72 10.26
CA GLU A 133 -13.74 11.81 10.94
C GLU A 133 -14.99 12.58 11.41
N ASP A 134 -16.19 12.02 11.22
CA ASP A 134 -17.43 12.63 11.66
C ASP A 134 -18.38 11.56 12.26
N TRP A 135 -18.45 11.50 13.57
CA TRP A 135 -19.34 10.58 14.30
C TRP A 135 -20.71 11.21 14.64
N GLY A 136 -21.09 12.28 13.92
CA GLY A 136 -22.36 12.97 14.10
C GLY A 136 -22.33 14.15 15.09
N GLU A 137 -21.15 14.46 15.66
CA GLU A 137 -20.93 15.66 16.49
C GLU A 137 -20.26 16.80 15.69
N GLY A 138 -20.03 16.57 14.39
CA GLY A 138 -19.35 17.47 13.46
C GLY A 138 -17.98 16.95 13.05
N PRO A 139 -17.46 17.42 11.90
CA PRO A 139 -16.20 16.92 11.35
C PRO A 139 -15.01 17.27 12.23
N TYR A 140 -14.16 16.28 12.47
CA TYR A 140 -12.93 16.37 13.23
C TYR A 140 -11.74 15.98 12.32
N VAL A 141 -10.68 16.79 12.29
CA VAL A 141 -9.47 16.45 11.55
C VAL A 141 -8.69 15.39 12.32
N ALA A 142 -8.72 14.18 11.82
CA ALA A 142 -8.08 13.04 12.47
C ALA A 142 -6.58 12.91 12.16
N SER A 143 -6.16 13.37 10.97
CA SER A 143 -4.75 13.36 10.57
C SER A 143 -4.49 14.41 9.50
N ILE A 144 -3.29 14.99 9.54
CA ILE A 144 -2.70 15.81 8.47
C ILE A 144 -1.41 15.13 8.02
N ILE A 145 -1.23 15.01 6.71
CA ILE A 145 -0.09 14.33 6.09
C ILE A 145 0.60 15.33 5.17
N THR A 146 1.91 15.50 5.32
CA THR A 146 2.69 16.42 4.50
C THR A 146 3.64 15.67 3.58
N TRP A 147 3.86 16.23 2.39
CA TRP A 147 4.66 15.64 1.33
C TRP A 147 5.68 16.64 0.80
N GLU A 148 6.85 16.17 0.47
CA GLU A 148 7.90 16.96 -0.16
C GLU A 148 8.66 16.09 -1.17
N ASN A 149 8.85 16.58 -2.39
CA ASN A 149 9.55 15.88 -3.48
C ASN A 149 9.00 14.46 -3.76
N GLY A 150 7.68 14.24 -3.57
CA GLY A 150 7.02 12.97 -3.76
C GLY A 150 7.18 11.97 -2.61
N ASN A 151 7.71 12.42 -1.46
CA ASN A 151 7.86 11.61 -0.26
C ASN A 151 7.04 12.19 0.90
N MET A 152 6.40 11.34 1.68
CA MET A 152 5.67 11.73 2.88
C MET A 152 6.67 12.17 3.95
N THR A 153 6.64 13.44 4.35
CA THR A 153 7.57 13.98 5.36
C THR A 153 7.03 13.84 6.78
N SER A 154 5.72 13.94 6.95
CA SER A 154 5.11 13.75 8.26
C SER A 154 3.68 13.23 8.18
N TRP A 155 3.25 12.58 9.26
CA TRP A 155 1.89 12.16 9.54
C TRP A 155 1.54 12.57 10.96
N SER A 156 0.61 13.52 11.12
CA SER A 156 0.11 13.93 12.44
C SER A 156 -1.11 13.11 12.85
N LYS A 157 -1.21 12.84 14.15
CA LYS A 157 -2.44 12.39 14.80
C LYS A 157 -2.95 13.51 15.65
N GLU A 158 -4.03 14.15 15.25
CA GLU A 158 -4.65 15.24 16.01
C GLU A 158 -5.23 14.74 17.35
N GLY A 159 -5.02 15.51 18.41
CA GLY A 159 -5.59 15.24 19.73
C GLY A 159 -5.01 14.07 20.53
N GLU A 160 -3.94 13.43 20.05
CA GLU A 160 -3.30 12.28 20.71
C GLU A 160 -1.89 12.59 21.23
N ALA A 161 -1.73 13.62 22.07
CA ALA A 161 -0.47 13.78 22.81
C ALA A 161 -0.42 12.84 24.02
N GLU A 162 0.68 12.12 24.23
CA GLU A 162 0.85 11.24 25.40
C GLU A 162 0.89 12.01 26.72
N ASP A 163 1.29 13.28 26.67
CA ASP A 163 1.36 14.17 27.84
C ASP A 163 0.02 14.81 28.22
N GLY A 164 -1.05 14.49 27.47
CA GLY A 164 -2.37 15.09 27.67
C GLY A 164 -2.47 16.58 27.31
N SER A 165 -1.46 17.12 26.59
CA SER A 165 -1.43 18.53 26.17
C SER A 165 -2.48 18.88 25.11
N GLY A 166 -3.07 17.88 24.46
CA GLY A 166 -3.96 18.06 23.31
C GLY A 166 -3.23 18.44 22.02
N ASN A 167 -1.89 18.44 22.02
CA ASN A 167 -1.11 18.69 20.82
C ASN A 167 -1.10 17.45 19.90
N ALA A 168 -1.02 17.67 18.60
CA ALA A 168 -0.88 16.59 17.64
C ALA A 168 0.44 15.84 17.84
N ARG A 169 0.40 14.51 17.87
CA ARG A 169 1.60 13.69 17.71
C ARG A 169 1.96 13.63 16.24
N VAL A 170 3.24 13.87 15.96
CA VAL A 170 3.74 13.89 14.58
C VAL A 170 4.77 12.79 14.37
N LYS A 171 4.53 11.95 13.37
CA LYS A 171 5.43 10.95 12.90
C LYS A 171 6.21 11.49 11.70
N ARG A 172 7.55 11.36 11.70
CA ARG A 172 8.41 11.82 10.62
C ARG A 172 9.16 10.68 10.00
N GLN A 173 9.31 10.76 8.68
CA GLN A 173 10.00 9.74 7.88
C GLN A 173 11.27 10.28 7.25
N THR A 174 12.28 9.42 7.14
CA THR A 174 13.45 9.61 6.30
C THR A 174 13.49 8.55 5.21
N TYR A 175 14.25 8.77 4.14
CA TYR A 175 14.18 7.98 2.94
C TYR A 175 15.55 7.46 2.49
N LYS A 176 15.55 6.27 1.89
CA LYS A 176 16.66 5.73 1.10
C LYS A 176 16.70 6.43 -0.27
N THR A 177 17.78 6.24 -1.01
CA THR A 177 17.87 6.69 -2.42
C THR A 177 17.08 5.78 -3.37
N ASP A 178 16.79 4.56 -2.93
CA ASP A 178 16.12 3.52 -3.73
C ASP A 178 14.66 3.91 -4.00
N LEU A 179 14.22 3.68 -5.25
CA LEU A 179 12.85 3.96 -5.67
C LEU A 179 11.88 2.91 -5.13
N ASN A 180 10.72 3.35 -4.72
CA ASN A 180 9.59 2.53 -4.30
C ASN A 180 8.74 2.12 -5.53
N LYS A 181 9.25 1.23 -6.37
CA LYS A 181 8.60 0.83 -7.63
C LYS A 181 7.22 0.20 -7.45
N GLY A 182 7.05 -0.60 -6.41
CA GLY A 182 5.78 -1.26 -6.09
C GLY A 182 4.74 -0.32 -5.49
N GLY A 183 5.16 0.85 -5.00
CA GLY A 183 4.28 1.78 -4.29
C GLY A 183 3.86 1.24 -2.93
N ILE A 184 4.74 0.48 -2.23
CA ILE A 184 4.44 -0.02 -0.89
C ILE A 184 4.34 1.12 0.13
N PHE A 185 3.45 0.95 1.10
CA PHE A 185 3.27 1.87 2.21
C PHE A 185 3.95 1.34 3.46
N THR A 186 5.19 1.78 3.66
CA THR A 186 5.94 1.52 4.88
C THR A 186 5.60 2.56 5.95
N ALA A 187 5.68 2.17 7.20
CA ALA A 187 5.55 3.08 8.35
C ALA A 187 4.22 3.85 8.39
N PHE A 188 3.18 3.18 8.07
CA PHE A 188 1.82 3.66 8.11
C PHE A 188 1.30 3.77 9.56
N THR A 189 0.60 4.87 9.86
CA THR A 189 -0.04 5.06 11.17
C THR A 189 -1.42 4.44 11.16
N GLU A 190 -1.58 3.26 11.76
CA GLU A 190 -2.87 2.60 11.84
C GLU A 190 -3.86 3.39 12.71
N LYS A 191 -4.99 3.75 12.11
CA LYS A 191 -6.26 3.92 12.81
C LYS A 191 -7.09 2.67 12.61
N SER A 192 -7.96 2.36 13.55
CA SER A 192 -8.74 1.11 13.60
C SER A 192 -9.50 0.76 12.31
N SER A 193 -9.76 1.74 11.45
CA SER A 193 -10.49 1.59 10.20
C SER A 193 -9.63 1.44 8.95
N LEU A 194 -8.30 1.66 9.05
CA LEU A 194 -7.36 1.62 7.93
C LEU A 194 -6.37 0.48 8.12
N LYS A 195 -6.28 -0.40 7.14
CA LYS A 195 -5.34 -1.52 7.11
C LYS A 195 -4.24 -1.27 6.09
N LYS A 196 -3.01 -1.71 6.37
CA LYS A 196 -1.84 -1.56 5.49
C LYS A 196 -2.16 -2.00 4.05
N TRP A 197 -2.80 -3.16 3.87
CA TRP A 197 -3.12 -3.71 2.56
C TRP A 197 -4.02 -2.80 1.69
N MET A 198 -4.85 -1.95 2.30
CA MET A 198 -5.70 -1.01 1.57
C MET A 198 -4.86 0.08 0.89
N PHE A 199 -3.76 0.48 1.52
CA PHE A 199 -2.79 1.40 0.94
C PHE A 199 -1.93 0.72 -0.11
N GLU A 200 -1.47 -0.52 0.16
CA GLU A 200 -0.66 -1.32 -0.76
C GLU A 200 -1.37 -1.58 -2.10
N LEU A 201 -2.69 -1.67 -2.10
CA LEU A 201 -3.51 -1.77 -3.31
C LEU A 201 -3.74 -0.41 -4.01
N GLY A 202 -3.20 0.69 -3.47
CA GLY A 202 -3.28 2.03 -4.05
C GLY A 202 -4.63 2.73 -3.88
N PHE A 203 -5.53 2.22 -3.06
CA PHE A 203 -6.84 2.86 -2.82
C PHE A 203 -6.76 4.18 -2.05
N PHE A 204 -5.69 4.39 -1.28
CA PHE A 204 -5.49 5.61 -0.49
C PHE A 204 -4.41 6.52 -1.08
N GLY A 205 -4.31 6.55 -2.39
CA GLY A 205 -3.45 7.48 -3.12
C GLY A 205 -2.09 6.92 -3.50
N VAL A 206 -1.20 7.83 -3.83
CA VAL A 206 0.17 7.52 -4.27
C VAL A 206 1.07 7.36 -3.05
N ALA A 207 1.85 6.27 -3.01
CA ALA A 207 2.87 6.04 -1.99
C ALA A 207 4.10 6.94 -2.19
N SER A 208 4.94 7.03 -1.17
CA SER A 208 6.23 7.74 -1.26
C SER A 208 7.08 7.22 -2.42
N LYS A 209 7.71 8.14 -3.13
CA LYS A 209 8.57 7.88 -4.29
C LYS A 209 9.77 6.98 -3.96
N ASN A 210 10.33 7.16 -2.77
CA ASN A 210 11.49 6.41 -2.30
C ASN A 210 11.10 5.46 -1.17
N LEU A 211 11.91 4.43 -0.95
CA LEU A 211 11.76 3.52 0.19
C LEU A 211 12.07 4.23 1.50
N VAL A 212 11.27 4.02 2.52
CA VAL A 212 11.44 4.62 3.85
C VAL A 212 12.71 4.06 4.51
N ALA A 213 13.56 4.90 5.06
CA ALA A 213 14.71 4.49 5.84
C ALA A 213 14.38 4.37 7.32
N SER A 214 13.65 5.35 7.85
CA SER A 214 13.23 5.35 9.25
C SER A 214 11.91 6.09 9.45
N ASP A 215 11.28 5.83 10.58
CA ASP A 215 9.99 6.39 10.97
C ASP A 215 9.95 6.62 12.49
N LYS A 216 9.81 7.87 12.93
CA LYS A 216 9.91 8.27 14.34
C LYS A 216 8.83 9.26 14.75
N TRP A 217 8.30 9.10 15.96
CA TRP A 217 7.47 10.11 16.61
C TRP A 217 8.32 11.25 17.15
N ASP A 218 7.84 12.50 17.03
CA ASP A 218 8.55 13.70 17.53
C ASP A 218 8.75 13.70 19.06
N ASP A 219 7.86 13.03 19.79
CA ASP A 219 7.85 12.92 21.25
C ASP A 219 8.68 11.73 21.79
N ARG A 220 9.39 11.00 20.93
CA ARG A 220 10.18 9.82 21.30
C ARG A 220 11.56 9.83 20.64
N GLU A 221 12.56 9.36 21.38
CA GLU A 221 13.90 9.13 20.82
C GLU A 221 13.93 7.93 19.89
N ASN A 222 13.06 6.93 20.19
CA ASN A 222 13.01 5.67 19.50
C ASN A 222 12.03 5.71 18.30
N GLY A 223 12.32 4.90 17.30
CA GLY A 223 11.51 4.71 16.11
C GLY A 223 11.85 3.42 15.40
N ALA A 224 11.22 3.19 14.28
CA ALA A 224 11.52 2.05 13.43
C ALA A 224 12.53 2.43 12.35
N ASP A 225 13.45 1.50 12.06
CA ASP A 225 14.31 1.51 10.89
C ASP A 225 13.87 0.39 9.95
N PHE A 226 14.08 0.56 8.63
CA PHE A 226 13.61 -0.39 7.63
C PHE A 226 14.70 -0.84 6.68
N GLU A 227 14.71 -2.13 6.37
CA GLU A 227 15.52 -2.73 5.34
C GLU A 227 14.66 -3.46 4.33
N TYR A 228 15.14 -3.57 3.10
CA TYR A 228 14.37 -4.14 2.00
C TYR A 228 15.21 -5.12 1.20
N ARG A 229 14.54 -6.15 0.68
CA ARG A 229 15.04 -6.99 -0.40
C ARG A 229 14.17 -6.75 -1.62
N THR A 230 14.78 -6.62 -2.78
CA THR A 230 14.10 -6.42 -4.06
C THR A 230 14.35 -7.57 -5.02
N ASP A 231 13.43 -7.77 -5.96
CA ASP A 231 13.67 -8.65 -7.11
C ASP A 231 14.56 -7.98 -8.16
N ALA A 232 14.81 -8.68 -9.26
CA ALA A 232 15.66 -8.18 -10.36
C ALA A 232 15.09 -6.94 -11.05
N ASP A 233 13.78 -6.73 -10.98
CA ASP A 233 13.09 -5.57 -11.55
C ASP A 233 13.01 -4.39 -10.56
N GLY A 234 13.48 -4.56 -9.31
CA GLY A 234 13.51 -3.55 -8.26
C GLY A 234 12.21 -3.42 -7.47
N TYR A 235 11.28 -4.39 -7.56
CA TYR A 235 10.12 -4.46 -6.68
C TYR A 235 10.51 -5.06 -5.34
N VAL A 236 10.03 -4.50 -4.25
CA VAL A 236 10.28 -5.02 -2.90
C VAL A 236 9.63 -6.39 -2.75
N VAL A 237 10.40 -7.39 -2.37
CA VAL A 237 9.91 -8.75 -2.06
C VAL A 237 9.96 -9.07 -0.57
N ALA A 238 10.70 -8.27 0.22
CA ALA A 238 10.62 -8.31 1.66
C ALA A 238 10.97 -6.94 2.26
N GLU A 239 10.23 -6.56 3.31
CA GLU A 239 10.47 -5.43 4.18
C GLU A 239 10.76 -5.96 5.58
N VAL A 240 11.85 -5.54 6.20
CA VAL A 240 12.22 -5.88 7.57
C VAL A 240 12.18 -4.61 8.40
N LYS A 241 11.36 -4.62 9.43
CA LYS A 241 11.23 -3.53 10.39
C LYS A 241 12.07 -3.86 11.63
N TYR A 242 12.89 -2.92 12.02
CA TYR A 242 13.68 -2.96 13.25
C TYR A 242 13.12 -1.97 14.26
N TRP A 243 13.00 -2.39 15.50
CA TRP A 243 12.71 -1.54 16.64
C TRP A 243 13.85 -1.64 17.64
N GLU A 244 14.49 -0.51 17.97
CA GLU A 244 15.66 -0.47 18.86
C GLU A 244 16.80 -1.44 18.44
N GLY A 245 16.96 -1.63 17.12
CA GLY A 245 18.00 -2.50 16.56
C GLY A 245 17.68 -3.99 16.54
N ALA A 246 16.53 -4.41 17.06
CA ALA A 246 16.04 -5.78 16.95
C ALA A 246 14.97 -5.90 15.84
N ILE A 247 14.89 -7.05 15.18
CA ILE A 247 13.80 -7.33 14.22
C ILE A 247 12.48 -7.34 14.99
N ASP A 248 11.55 -6.46 14.56
CA ASP A 248 10.21 -6.32 15.13
C ASP A 248 9.15 -6.99 14.25
N ASP A 249 9.29 -6.86 12.91
CA ASP A 249 8.35 -7.42 11.95
C ASP A 249 9.02 -7.68 10.60
N GLU A 250 8.53 -8.66 9.86
CA GLU A 250 8.90 -8.93 8.48
C GLU A 250 7.63 -9.01 7.62
N THR A 251 7.62 -8.28 6.50
CA THR A 251 6.53 -8.32 5.52
C THR A 251 7.07 -8.81 4.18
N TYR A 252 6.40 -9.78 3.57
CA TYR A 252 6.74 -10.36 2.28
C TYR A 252 5.72 -9.97 1.23
N TYR A 253 6.20 -9.64 0.01
CA TYR A 253 5.40 -9.20 -1.11
C TYR A 253 5.60 -10.14 -2.30
N ILE A 254 4.51 -10.59 -2.92
CA ILE A 254 4.57 -11.38 -4.16
C ILE A 254 3.85 -10.60 -5.24
N TRP A 255 4.55 -10.39 -6.35
CA TRP A 255 4.10 -9.60 -7.50
C TRP A 255 3.93 -10.46 -8.75
N LYS A 256 2.99 -10.04 -9.60
CA LYS A 256 2.76 -10.63 -10.93
C LYS A 256 2.95 -9.59 -12.01
#